data_14c62300fe820aff1671216cc2dc0d55
#
_entry.id   14c62300fe820aff1671216cc2dc0d55
#
_cell.length_a   1.000
_cell.length_b   1.000
_cell.length_c   1.000
_cell.angle_alpha   90.00
_cell.angle_beta   90.00
_cell.angle_gamma   90.00
#
_symmetry.space_group_name_H-M   'P 1'
#
loop_
_entity.id
_entity.type
_entity.pdbx_description
1 polymer ?
#
loop_
_entity_poly.entity_id
_entity_poly.type
_entity_poly.pdbx_seq_one_letter_code
_entity_poly.pdbx_strand_id
1 'polypeptide(L)'
;MVRLSDLHPSEADHLRARAAAMPELDCERWLTPRPLAESTVALVSTCGMHRRNDPPFTPGAVDYRLLPRGVDWGDVVMSHISANFDRSALADDPNVAMPLDRLEELARSGEIGGVSAWHYTFMGAHPAPQMIEEAGSEVGRLHAADGVDVALLVPI
;
A
#
# COMPACT_ATOMS: atom_id res chain seq x y z
N MET A 1 12.05 17.74 3.99
CA MET A 1 12.34 16.28 3.89
C MET A 1 13.31 15.95 5.00
N VAL A 2 13.00 15.02 5.89
CA VAL A 2 13.88 14.58 6.98
C VAL A 2 15.06 13.81 6.38
N ARG A 3 16.29 14.09 6.85
CA ARG A 3 17.50 13.40 6.44
C ARG A 3 17.95 12.45 7.54
N LEU A 4 18.73 11.41 7.22
CA LEU A 4 19.29 10.52 8.23
C LEU A 4 20.13 11.25 9.27
N SER A 5 20.75 12.38 8.91
CA SER A 5 21.49 13.27 9.83
C SER A 5 20.61 13.98 10.85
N ASP A 6 19.31 14.07 10.61
CA ASP A 6 18.35 14.78 11.46
C ASP A 6 17.73 13.84 12.51
N LEU A 7 17.99 12.53 12.39
CA LEU A 7 17.51 11.50 13.31
C LEU A 7 18.46 11.28 14.47
N HIS A 8 17.93 10.71 15.55
CA HIS A 8 18.79 10.22 16.62
C HIS A 8 19.78 9.18 16.07
N PRO A 9 21.06 9.17 16.51
CA PRO A 9 22.09 8.27 15.95
C PRO A 9 21.67 6.80 15.90
N SER A 10 21.02 6.28 16.95
CA SER A 10 20.56 4.88 16.98
C SER A 10 19.49 4.56 15.93
N GLU A 11 18.61 5.51 15.61
CA GLU A 11 17.60 5.33 14.55
C GLU A 11 18.25 5.37 13.16
N ALA A 12 19.15 6.33 12.95
CA ALA A 12 19.91 6.43 11.72
C ALA A 12 20.72 5.16 11.45
N ASP A 13 21.36 4.60 12.48
CA ASP A 13 22.15 3.37 12.37
C ASP A 13 21.24 2.15 12.12
N HIS A 14 20.08 2.07 12.77
CA HIS A 14 19.10 1.05 12.50
C HIS A 14 18.62 1.06 11.04
N LEU A 15 18.29 2.25 10.51
CA LEU A 15 17.86 2.38 9.11
C LEU A 15 18.98 2.04 8.12
N ARG A 16 20.24 2.43 8.40
CA ARG A 16 21.40 2.05 7.59
C ARG A 16 21.61 0.54 7.59
N ALA A 17 21.52 -0.10 8.75
CA ALA A 17 21.66 -1.55 8.86
C ALA A 17 20.56 -2.29 8.08
N ARG A 18 19.31 -1.81 8.15
CA ARG A 18 18.21 -2.37 7.36
C ARG A 18 18.44 -2.19 5.85
N ALA A 19 18.86 -1.02 5.43
CA ALA A 19 19.16 -0.78 4.02
C ALA A 19 20.31 -1.68 3.51
N ALA A 20 21.34 -1.88 4.33
CA ALA A 20 22.46 -2.76 3.98
C ALA A 20 22.08 -4.26 3.94
N ALA A 21 21.04 -4.64 4.68
CA ALA A 21 20.51 -6.02 4.70
C ALA A 21 19.46 -6.29 3.62
N MET A 22 19.05 -5.26 2.86
CA MET A 22 18.10 -5.45 1.76
C MET A 22 18.74 -6.30 0.65
N PRO A 23 18.02 -7.29 0.13
CA PRO A 23 18.50 -8.05 -1.02
C PRO A 23 18.57 -7.16 -2.25
N GLU A 24 19.47 -7.48 -3.16
CA GLU A 24 19.40 -6.93 -4.51
C GLU A 24 18.11 -7.41 -5.16
N LEU A 25 17.25 -6.48 -5.56
CA LEU A 25 16.04 -6.77 -6.29
C LEU A 25 16.33 -6.65 -7.78
N ASP A 26 16.05 -7.72 -8.51
CA ASP A 26 16.13 -7.71 -9.98
C ASP A 26 14.95 -6.88 -10.53
N CYS A 27 15.24 -5.63 -10.85
CA CYS A 27 14.26 -4.65 -11.36
C CYS A 27 14.50 -4.36 -12.85
N GLU A 28 14.92 -5.35 -13.64
CA GLU A 28 15.32 -5.13 -15.03
C GLU A 28 14.17 -4.74 -15.98
N ARG A 29 12.91 -4.80 -15.54
CA ARG A 29 11.76 -4.57 -16.42
C ARG A 29 11.06 -3.25 -16.13
N TRP A 30 11.49 -2.23 -16.85
CA TRP A 30 10.69 -1.01 -16.99
C TRP A 30 9.68 -1.19 -18.11
N LEU A 31 8.38 -1.08 -17.75
CA LEU A 31 7.30 -1.09 -18.73
C LEU A 31 6.93 0.33 -19.11
N THR A 32 6.59 0.55 -20.37
CA THR A 32 5.96 1.80 -20.78
C THR A 32 4.47 1.69 -20.47
N PRO A 33 3.94 2.47 -19.53
CA PRO A 33 2.51 2.42 -19.18
C PRO A 33 1.67 3.04 -20.31
N ARG A 34 0.37 2.74 -20.31
CA ARG A 34 -0.61 3.51 -21.07
C ARG A 34 -0.69 4.94 -20.53
N PRO A 35 -1.19 5.91 -21.32
CA PRO A 35 -1.50 7.24 -20.78
C PRO A 35 -2.41 7.12 -19.54
N LEU A 36 -2.12 7.87 -18.48
CA LEU A 36 -2.89 7.79 -17.23
C LEU A 36 -4.39 8.05 -17.45
N ALA A 37 -4.74 8.97 -18.34
CA ALA A 37 -6.13 9.26 -18.70
C ALA A 37 -6.88 8.06 -19.33
N GLU A 38 -6.16 7.02 -19.73
CA GLU A 38 -6.71 5.77 -20.28
C GLU A 38 -6.52 4.58 -19.35
N SER A 39 -5.86 4.79 -18.19
CA SER A 39 -5.44 3.72 -17.30
C SER A 39 -6.42 3.51 -16.17
N THR A 40 -6.72 2.24 -15.86
CA THR A 40 -7.39 1.84 -14.63
C THR A 40 -6.36 1.72 -13.51
N VAL A 41 -6.57 2.46 -12.42
CA VAL A 41 -5.65 2.55 -11.28
C VAL A 41 -6.19 1.77 -10.09
N ALA A 42 -5.35 0.92 -9.49
CA ALA A 42 -5.61 0.27 -8.22
C ALA A 42 -4.68 0.81 -7.13
N LEU A 43 -5.06 0.62 -5.86
CA LEU A 43 -4.25 0.92 -4.69
C LEU A 43 -3.76 -0.36 -4.02
N VAL A 44 -2.50 -0.34 -3.60
CA VAL A 44 -1.92 -1.33 -2.70
C VAL A 44 -1.23 -0.57 -1.57
N SER A 45 -1.66 -0.78 -0.33
CA SER A 45 -1.07 -0.10 0.83
C SER A 45 -0.64 -1.09 1.90
N THR A 46 0.40 -0.75 2.65
CA THR A 46 0.84 -1.54 3.81
C THR A 46 0.25 -1.03 5.13
N CYS A 47 -0.87 -0.31 5.08
CA CYS A 47 -1.49 0.34 6.23
C CYS A 47 -2.21 -0.60 7.21
N GLY A 48 -2.37 -1.89 6.88
CA GLY A 48 -3.08 -2.85 7.73
C GLY A 48 -4.58 -2.57 7.91
N MET A 49 -5.19 -1.82 6.99
CA MET A 49 -6.64 -1.58 6.98
C MET A 49 -7.40 -2.80 6.45
N HIS A 50 -8.59 -3.04 6.98
CA HIS A 50 -9.49 -4.08 6.52
C HIS A 50 -10.93 -3.74 6.90
N ARG A 51 -11.92 -4.40 6.30
CA ARG A 51 -13.30 -4.23 6.72
C ARG A 51 -13.50 -4.84 8.12
N ARG A 52 -14.44 -4.31 8.88
CA ARG A 52 -14.72 -4.74 10.27
C ARG A 52 -15.00 -6.23 10.39
N ASN A 53 -15.60 -6.84 9.38
CA ASN A 53 -15.95 -8.27 9.38
C ASN A 53 -14.86 -9.17 8.78
N ASP A 54 -13.78 -8.61 8.25
CA ASP A 54 -12.63 -9.39 7.78
C ASP A 54 -11.77 -9.85 8.98
N PRO A 55 -11.06 -10.96 8.85
CA PRO A 55 -10.06 -11.34 9.85
C PRO A 55 -9.04 -10.21 10.05
N PRO A 56 -8.74 -9.80 11.30
CA PRO A 56 -7.74 -8.78 11.54
C PRO A 56 -6.35 -9.27 11.13
N PHE A 57 -5.46 -8.34 10.82
CA PHE A 57 -4.06 -8.68 10.66
C PHE A 57 -3.44 -9.05 12.01
N THR A 58 -2.61 -10.07 12.01
CA THR A 58 -1.84 -10.51 13.16
C THR A 58 -0.35 -10.19 12.97
N PRO A 59 0.46 -10.20 14.03
CA PRO A 59 1.91 -10.05 13.89
C PRO A 59 2.50 -11.05 12.90
N GLY A 60 3.23 -10.57 11.90
CA GLY A 60 3.83 -11.41 10.86
C GLY A 60 2.86 -11.87 9.77
N ALA A 61 1.63 -11.33 9.71
CA ALA A 61 0.70 -11.63 8.63
C ALA A 61 1.33 -11.32 7.28
N VAL A 62 1.34 -12.29 6.38
CA VAL A 62 1.90 -12.20 5.02
C VAL A 62 0.82 -12.15 3.94
N ASP A 63 -0.43 -12.29 4.35
CA ASP A 63 -1.62 -12.21 3.52
C ASP A 63 -2.10 -10.77 3.32
N TYR A 64 -3.13 -10.59 2.52
CA TYR A 64 -3.74 -9.29 2.23
C TYR A 64 -5.22 -9.25 2.58
N ARG A 65 -5.81 -8.04 2.59
CA ARG A 65 -7.26 -7.81 2.64
C ARG A 65 -7.68 -6.98 1.44
N LEU A 66 -8.94 -7.17 1.04
CA LEU A 66 -9.53 -6.44 -0.06
C LEU A 66 -10.42 -5.30 0.46
N LEU A 67 -10.23 -4.13 -0.11
CA LEU A 67 -11.15 -3.01 0.06
C LEU A 67 -11.85 -2.73 -1.27
N PRO A 68 -13.19 -2.76 -1.31
CA PRO A 68 -13.91 -2.45 -2.55
C PRO A 68 -13.84 -0.95 -2.84
N ARG A 69 -13.91 -0.60 -4.11
CA ARG A 69 -14.18 0.76 -4.55
C ARG A 69 -15.46 1.28 -3.86
N GLY A 70 -15.40 2.48 -3.30
CA GLY A 70 -16.54 3.08 -2.59
C GLY A 70 -16.84 2.41 -1.24
N VAL A 71 -15.84 1.82 -0.59
CA VAL A 71 -15.97 1.28 0.75
C VAL A 71 -16.49 2.37 1.71
N ASP A 72 -17.38 1.99 2.61
CA ASP A 72 -17.77 2.86 3.72
C ASP A 72 -16.62 2.90 4.75
N TRP A 73 -16.03 4.07 4.93
CA TRP A 73 -14.95 4.26 5.90
C TRP A 73 -15.38 3.94 7.34
N GLY A 74 -16.67 4.05 7.66
CA GLY A 74 -17.23 3.60 8.95
C GLY A 74 -17.12 2.10 9.19
N ASP A 75 -16.96 1.30 8.12
CA ASP A 75 -16.77 -0.16 8.19
C ASP A 75 -15.30 -0.58 8.11
N VAL A 76 -14.37 0.36 7.95
CA VAL A 76 -12.93 0.08 7.88
C VAL A 76 -12.30 0.23 9.25
N VAL A 77 -11.45 -0.72 9.61
CA VAL A 77 -10.64 -0.72 10.83
C VAL A 77 -9.17 -0.95 10.48
N MET A 78 -8.27 -0.55 11.38
CA MET A 78 -6.83 -0.74 11.21
C MET A 78 -6.29 -1.69 12.26
N SER A 79 -5.57 -2.72 11.84
CA SER A 79 -4.87 -3.69 12.69
C SER A 79 -3.35 -3.61 12.54
N HIS A 80 -2.81 -2.49 12.07
CA HIS A 80 -1.36 -2.31 11.91
C HIS A 80 -0.64 -2.35 13.27
N ILE A 81 0.38 -3.21 13.40
CA ILE A 81 1.04 -3.49 14.68
C ILE A 81 2.22 -2.57 14.99
N SER A 82 2.74 -1.84 14.00
CA SER A 82 3.87 -0.93 14.24
C SER A 82 3.52 0.14 15.25
N ALA A 83 4.41 0.37 16.20
CA ALA A 83 4.32 1.47 17.16
C ALA A 83 5.01 2.76 16.63
N ASN A 84 5.64 2.68 15.47
CA ASN A 84 6.54 3.72 14.97
C ASN A 84 5.86 4.73 14.05
N PHE A 85 4.54 4.69 13.91
CA PHE A 85 3.83 5.71 13.15
C PHE A 85 2.61 6.25 13.90
N ASP A 86 2.33 7.52 13.64
CA ASP A 86 1.17 8.21 14.21
C ASP A 86 -0.12 7.76 13.51
N ARG A 87 -1.03 7.18 14.29
CA ARG A 87 -2.33 6.72 13.81
C ARG A 87 -3.41 7.82 13.85
N SER A 88 -3.15 8.94 14.50
CA SER A 88 -4.15 10.01 14.65
C SER A 88 -4.55 10.58 13.29
N ALA A 89 -3.57 10.86 12.41
CA ALA A 89 -3.84 11.34 11.06
C ALA A 89 -4.72 10.37 10.24
N LEU A 90 -4.55 9.06 10.45
CA LEU A 90 -5.35 8.03 9.77
C LEU A 90 -6.76 7.90 10.34
N ALA A 91 -6.95 8.24 11.61
CA ALA A 91 -8.28 8.28 12.24
C ALA A 91 -9.07 9.52 11.78
N ASP A 92 -8.37 10.62 11.50
CA ASP A 92 -8.96 11.87 11.00
C ASP A 92 -9.29 11.78 9.50
N ASP A 93 -8.38 11.23 8.69
CA ASP A 93 -8.57 11.02 7.24
C ASP A 93 -7.89 9.72 6.77
N PRO A 94 -8.64 8.67 6.46
CA PRO A 94 -8.09 7.42 5.96
C PRO A 94 -7.38 7.58 4.59
N ASN A 95 -7.65 8.64 3.85
CA ASN A 95 -6.97 8.91 2.58
C ASN A 95 -5.46 9.18 2.75
N VAL A 96 -4.98 9.49 3.95
CA VAL A 96 -3.54 9.58 4.23
C VAL A 96 -2.80 8.28 3.94
N ALA A 97 -3.45 7.13 4.20
CA ALA A 97 -2.86 5.80 3.99
C ALA A 97 -3.49 5.02 2.84
N MET A 98 -4.73 5.34 2.49
CA MET A 98 -5.50 4.65 1.47
C MET A 98 -6.31 5.68 0.65
N PRO A 99 -5.67 6.46 -0.24
CA PRO A 99 -6.25 7.63 -0.91
C PRO A 99 -7.29 7.26 -2.00
N LEU A 100 -8.32 6.49 -1.63
CA LEU A 100 -9.38 6.06 -2.55
C LEU A 100 -10.22 7.21 -3.05
N ASP A 101 -10.58 8.15 -2.16
CA ASP A 101 -11.39 9.29 -2.55
C ASP A 101 -10.62 10.23 -3.50
N ARG A 102 -9.29 10.30 -3.34
CA ARG A 102 -8.41 11.06 -4.25
C ARG A 102 -8.36 10.43 -5.64
N LEU A 103 -8.29 9.08 -5.72
CA LEU A 103 -8.37 8.40 -7.01
C LEU A 103 -9.73 8.64 -7.70
N GLU A 104 -10.82 8.64 -6.95
CA GLU A 104 -12.14 8.94 -7.49
C GLU A 104 -12.25 10.38 -8.02
N GLU A 105 -11.59 11.33 -7.37
CA GLU A 105 -11.50 12.71 -7.84
C GLU A 105 -10.70 12.80 -9.15
N LEU A 106 -9.56 12.13 -9.23
CA LEU A 106 -8.73 12.08 -10.43
C LEU A 106 -9.46 11.41 -11.61
N ALA A 107 -10.24 10.37 -11.34
CA ALA A 107 -11.06 9.75 -12.37
C ALA A 107 -12.19 10.67 -12.86
N ARG A 108 -12.84 11.40 -11.95
CA ARG A 108 -13.89 12.37 -12.31
C ARG A 108 -13.34 13.57 -13.08
N SER A 109 -12.10 13.98 -12.83
CA SER A 109 -11.44 15.05 -13.59
C SER A 109 -10.87 14.60 -14.93
N GLY A 110 -10.83 13.28 -15.19
CA GLY A 110 -10.26 12.70 -16.40
C GLY A 110 -8.73 12.63 -16.39
N GLU A 111 -8.10 12.80 -15.25
CA GLU A 111 -6.65 12.67 -15.10
C GLU A 111 -6.20 11.19 -15.11
N ILE A 112 -7.07 10.29 -14.66
CA ILE A 112 -6.93 8.83 -14.83
C ILE A 112 -8.15 8.26 -15.54
N GLY A 113 -8.00 7.14 -16.24
CA GLY A 113 -9.08 6.49 -17.00
C GLY A 113 -10.16 5.89 -16.11
N GLY A 114 -9.80 5.42 -14.92
CA GLY A 114 -10.73 4.84 -13.97
C GLY A 114 -10.06 4.32 -12.71
N VAL A 115 -10.90 3.91 -11.75
CA VAL A 115 -10.47 3.31 -10.50
C VAL A 115 -10.89 1.84 -10.50
N SER A 116 -9.99 0.94 -10.10
CA SER A 116 -10.26 -0.49 -9.97
C SER A 116 -11.43 -0.77 -9.01
N ALA A 117 -12.15 -1.85 -9.23
CA ALA A 117 -13.19 -2.32 -8.32
C ALA A 117 -12.63 -2.79 -6.96
N TRP A 118 -11.37 -3.23 -6.93
CA TRP A 118 -10.72 -3.79 -5.76
C TRP A 118 -9.36 -3.16 -5.51
N HIS A 119 -9.05 -2.96 -4.25
CA HIS A 119 -7.79 -2.45 -3.74
C HIS A 119 -7.27 -3.39 -2.65
N TYR A 120 -5.95 -3.38 -2.41
CA TYR A 120 -5.33 -4.37 -1.54
C TYR A 120 -4.58 -3.70 -0.40
N THR A 121 -4.71 -4.28 0.77
CA THR A 121 -3.96 -3.84 1.95
C THR A 121 -3.17 -5.01 2.51
N PHE A 122 -1.98 -4.72 2.97
CA PHE A 122 -1.09 -5.63 3.65
C PHE A 122 -0.79 -5.11 5.06
N MET A 123 -0.32 -6.01 5.91
CA MET A 123 0.38 -5.61 7.12
C MET A 123 1.77 -5.11 6.73
N GLY A 124 2.13 -3.90 7.12
CA GLY A 124 3.50 -3.40 7.02
C GLY A 124 4.43 -4.03 8.07
N ALA A 125 5.59 -3.44 8.25
CA ALA A 125 6.56 -3.82 9.27
C ALA A 125 7.14 -5.24 9.12
N HIS A 126 7.24 -5.79 7.92
CA HIS A 126 7.94 -7.05 7.66
C HIS A 126 9.47 -6.86 7.75
N PRO A 127 10.19 -7.82 8.34
CA PRO A 127 11.64 -7.76 8.43
C PRO A 127 12.33 -7.96 7.07
N ALA A 128 11.69 -8.66 6.13
CA ALA A 128 12.22 -8.92 4.79
C ALA A 128 11.10 -8.91 3.74
N PRO A 129 11.31 -8.28 2.58
CA PRO A 129 10.29 -8.18 1.52
C PRO A 129 9.90 -9.55 0.94
N GLN A 130 10.79 -10.53 0.97
CA GLN A 130 10.53 -11.88 0.48
C GLN A 130 9.36 -12.56 1.21
N MET A 131 9.05 -12.13 2.43
CA MET A 131 7.95 -12.72 3.20
C MET A 131 6.59 -12.51 2.55
N ILE A 132 6.41 -11.45 1.76
CA ILE A 132 5.16 -11.12 1.08
C ILE A 132 5.21 -11.35 -0.43
N GLU A 133 6.27 -11.96 -0.96
CA GLU A 133 6.49 -12.13 -2.41
C GLU A 133 5.38 -12.97 -3.06
N GLU A 134 4.97 -14.06 -2.41
CA GLU A 134 3.89 -14.92 -2.94
C GLU A 134 2.56 -14.18 -3.01
N ALA A 135 2.16 -13.52 -1.92
CA ALA A 135 0.94 -12.72 -1.87
C ALA A 135 0.99 -11.52 -2.83
N GLY A 136 2.15 -10.87 -2.96
CA GLY A 136 2.35 -9.80 -3.93
C GLY A 136 2.20 -10.28 -5.37
N SER A 137 2.75 -11.46 -5.69
CA SER A 137 2.60 -12.10 -7.00
C SER A 137 1.15 -12.48 -7.30
N GLU A 138 0.42 -12.93 -6.30
CA GLU A 138 -1.02 -13.22 -6.43
C GLU A 138 -1.80 -11.95 -6.71
N VAL A 139 -1.57 -10.88 -5.94
CA VAL A 139 -2.22 -9.58 -6.16
C VAL A 139 -1.91 -9.04 -7.55
N GLY A 140 -0.68 -9.19 -8.04
CA GLY A 140 -0.31 -8.82 -9.41
C GLY A 140 -1.13 -9.56 -10.46
N ARG A 141 -1.37 -10.87 -10.27
CA ARG A 141 -2.23 -11.67 -11.18
C ARG A 141 -3.69 -11.24 -11.11
N LEU A 142 -4.20 -10.93 -9.92
CA LEU A 142 -5.57 -10.46 -9.73
C LEU A 142 -5.76 -9.09 -10.39
N HIS A 143 -4.83 -8.17 -10.22
CA HIS A 143 -4.84 -6.87 -10.91
C HIS A 143 -4.88 -7.04 -12.44
N ALA A 144 -4.06 -7.93 -12.99
CA ALA A 144 -4.06 -8.20 -14.42
C ALA A 144 -5.40 -8.77 -14.91
N ALA A 145 -6.03 -9.67 -14.14
CA ALA A 145 -7.33 -10.24 -14.44
C ALA A 145 -8.45 -9.19 -14.38
N ASP A 146 -8.35 -8.21 -13.48
CA ASP A 146 -9.30 -7.11 -13.31
C ASP A 146 -9.06 -5.94 -14.30
N GLY A 147 -8.08 -6.06 -15.20
CA GLY A 147 -7.76 -5.03 -16.18
C GLY A 147 -7.13 -3.78 -15.58
N VAL A 148 -6.40 -3.91 -14.50
CA VAL A 148 -5.64 -2.83 -13.88
C VAL A 148 -4.38 -2.56 -14.70
N ASP A 149 -4.19 -1.31 -15.11
CA ASP A 149 -3.02 -0.86 -15.85
C ASP A 149 -1.90 -0.33 -14.94
N VAL A 150 -2.28 0.25 -13.80
CA VAL A 150 -1.36 0.90 -12.85
C VAL A 150 -1.73 0.56 -11.42
N ALA A 151 -0.76 0.09 -10.63
CA ALA A 151 -0.90 -0.03 -9.18
C ALA A 151 -0.14 1.10 -8.48
N LEU A 152 -0.85 1.92 -7.71
CA LEU A 152 -0.24 2.91 -6.83
C LEU A 152 0.12 2.25 -5.50
N LEU A 153 1.41 2.21 -5.17
CA LEU A 153 1.91 1.63 -3.95
C LEU A 153 2.05 2.71 -2.87
N VAL A 154 1.40 2.52 -1.73
CA VAL A 154 1.41 3.45 -0.60
C VAL A 154 2.04 2.74 0.61
N PRO A 155 3.36 2.89 0.81
CA PRO A 155 4.03 2.30 1.96
C PRO A 155 3.73 3.09 3.24
N ILE A 156 3.40 2.38 4.32
CA ILE A 156 3.14 2.91 5.66
C ILE A 156 4.08 2.24 6.66
#